data_c98afd53c802fa358c09b77b24bd4de6
#
_entry.id   c98afd53c802fa358c09b77b24bd4de6
#
_cell.length_a   1.000
_cell.length_b   1.000
_cell.length_c   1.000
_cell.angle_alpha   90.00
_cell.angle_beta   90.00
_cell.angle_gamma   90.00
#
_symmetry.space_group_name_H-M   'P 1'
#
loop_
_entity.id
_entity.type
_entity.pdbx_description
1 polymer ?
#
loop_
_entity_poly.entity_id
_entity_poly.type
_entity_poly.pdbx_seq_one_letter_code
_entity_poly.pdbx_strand_id
1 'polypeptide(L)' 'MIGDIPGMAVLEYGAADFAVVRPGQFVLCAVSGERIDLQDLKYWSAEFQEAYRGAAEATQAYLRHRAVAAGA' A
#
# COMPACT_ATOMS: atom_id res chain seq x y z
N MET A 1 6.66 -5.22 18.65
CA MET A 1 6.93 -5.71 17.29
C MET A 1 6.58 -4.62 16.29
N ILE A 2 7.51 -4.34 15.42
CA ILE A 2 7.30 -3.28 14.43
C ILE A 2 6.21 -3.70 13.47
N GLY A 3 5.29 -2.78 13.21
CA GLY A 3 4.23 -3.02 12.26
C GLY A 3 2.97 -3.62 12.83
N ASP A 4 2.97 -3.99 14.09
CA ASP A 4 1.78 -4.55 14.70
C ASP A 4 0.93 -3.45 15.29
N ILE A 5 0.20 -2.76 14.41
CA ILE A 5 -0.74 -1.72 14.81
C ILE A 5 -2.10 -2.38 14.99
N PRO A 6 -2.74 -2.23 16.15
CA PRO A 6 -4.04 -2.85 16.37
C PRO A 6 -5.04 -2.47 15.29
N GLY A 7 -5.70 -3.49 14.73
CA GLY A 7 -6.68 -3.31 13.69
C GLY A 7 -6.13 -3.21 12.28
N MET A 8 -4.80 -3.20 12.12
CA MET A 8 -4.20 -3.10 10.79
C MET A 8 -4.18 -4.47 10.12
N ALA A 9 -4.66 -4.51 8.88
CA ALA A 9 -4.65 -5.72 8.08
C ALA A 9 -3.28 -5.91 7.43
N VAL A 10 -2.96 -7.16 7.13
CA VAL A 10 -1.81 -7.49 6.29
C VAL A 10 -2.37 -8.09 5.01
N LEU A 11 -2.01 -7.49 3.89
CA LEU A 11 -2.55 -7.88 2.59
C LEU A 11 -1.42 -8.34 1.68
N GLU A 12 -1.79 -9.21 0.75
CA GLU A 12 -0.93 -9.55 -0.37
C GLU A 12 -1.58 -8.96 -1.61
N TYR A 13 -0.90 -8.06 -2.29
CA TYR A 13 -1.46 -7.32 -3.40
C TYR A 13 -1.18 -8.03 -4.71
N GLY A 14 -2.25 -8.31 -5.46
CA GLY A 14 -2.17 -8.87 -6.79
C GLY A 14 -2.44 -7.82 -7.86
N ALA A 15 -2.45 -8.25 -9.11
CA ALA A 15 -2.64 -7.32 -10.23
C ALA A 15 -4.05 -6.73 -10.25
N ALA A 16 -5.06 -7.53 -9.93
CA ALA A 16 -6.46 -7.11 -10.03
C ALA A 16 -7.15 -7.04 -8.68
N ASP A 17 -6.60 -7.69 -7.65
CA ASP A 17 -7.24 -7.77 -6.36
C ASP A 17 -6.18 -8.04 -5.29
N PHE A 18 -6.56 -7.96 -4.04
CA PHE A 18 -5.68 -8.29 -2.93
C PHE A 18 -6.28 -9.42 -2.12
N ALA A 19 -5.40 -10.16 -1.43
CA ALA A 19 -5.80 -11.21 -0.51
C ALA A 19 -5.45 -10.80 0.91
N VAL A 20 -6.31 -11.15 1.86
CA VAL A 20 -6.09 -10.81 3.27
C VAL A 20 -5.24 -11.92 3.88
N VAL A 21 -4.03 -11.56 4.29
CA VAL A 21 -3.11 -12.49 4.98
C VAL A 21 -3.41 -12.48 6.47
N ARG A 22 -3.59 -11.31 7.05
CA ARG A 22 -3.98 -11.15 8.45
C ARG A 22 -5.17 -10.22 8.50
N PRO A 23 -6.27 -10.59 9.18
CA PRO A 23 -7.47 -9.76 9.24
C PRO A 23 -7.21 -8.42 9.89
N GLY A 24 -7.98 -7.43 9.47
CA GLY A 24 -7.92 -6.10 10.02
C GLY A 24 -8.89 -5.22 9.27
N GLN A 25 -8.98 -3.96 9.67
CA GLN A 25 -9.95 -3.03 9.12
C GLN A 25 -9.32 -2.02 8.17
N PHE A 26 -8.01 -1.85 8.22
CA PHE A 26 -7.36 -0.82 7.43
C PHE A 26 -5.90 -1.19 7.15
N VAL A 27 -5.32 -0.48 6.21
CA VAL A 27 -3.87 -0.47 5.96
C VAL A 27 -3.41 0.98 5.91
N LEU A 28 -2.10 1.20 5.85
CA LEU A 28 -1.54 2.55 5.78
C LEU A 28 -1.00 2.81 4.39
N CYS A 29 -1.18 4.04 3.94
CA CYS A 29 -0.62 4.49 2.67
C CYS A 29 0.90 4.52 2.76
N ALA A 30 1.57 3.93 1.77
CA ALA A 30 3.03 3.87 1.76
C ALA A 30 3.68 5.23 1.57
N VAL A 31 2.93 6.19 1.02
CA VAL A 31 3.46 7.53 0.74
C VAL A 31 3.12 8.49 1.87
N SER A 32 1.84 8.57 2.24
CA SER A 32 1.38 9.58 3.21
C SER A 32 1.31 9.07 4.64
N GLY A 33 1.29 7.76 4.83
CA GLY A 33 1.10 7.17 6.15
C GLY A 33 -0.33 7.22 6.65
N GLU A 34 -1.26 7.71 5.84
CA GLU A 34 -2.65 7.83 6.25
C GLU A 34 -3.35 6.48 6.24
N ARG A 35 -4.34 6.38 7.10
CA ARG A 35 -5.17 5.19 7.21
C ARG A 35 -6.06 5.06 5.97
N ILE A 36 -6.14 3.85 5.45
CA ILE A 36 -7.04 3.51 4.34
C ILE A 36 -7.88 2.32 4.78
N ASP A 37 -9.17 2.53 4.95
CA ASP A 37 -10.07 1.42 5.26
C ASP A 37 -10.11 0.49 4.06
N LEU A 38 -10.20 -0.83 4.30
CA LEU A 38 -10.13 -1.79 3.22
C LEU A 38 -11.21 -1.58 2.17
N GLN A 39 -12.39 -1.14 2.59
CA GLN A 39 -13.47 -0.87 1.65
C GLN A 39 -13.18 0.31 0.73
N ASP A 40 -12.25 1.18 1.13
CA ASP A 40 -11.87 2.36 0.35
C ASP A 40 -10.56 2.16 -0.41
N LEU A 41 -9.93 1.01 -0.25
CA LEU A 41 -8.64 0.74 -0.88
C LEU A 41 -8.84 0.45 -2.35
N LYS A 42 -8.29 1.32 -3.21
CA LYS A 42 -8.45 1.23 -4.66
C LYS A 42 -7.14 1.30 -5.42
N TYR A 43 -6.07 1.76 -4.77
CA TYR A 43 -4.77 1.94 -5.42
C TYR A 43 -3.71 1.18 -4.65
N TRP A 44 -2.96 0.33 -5.34
CA TRP A 44 -1.87 -0.42 -4.74
C TRP A 44 -0.90 -0.86 -5.83
N SER A 45 0.26 -1.36 -5.40
CA SER A 45 1.26 -1.94 -6.30
C SER A 45 1.49 -3.39 -5.94
N ALA A 46 1.27 -4.29 -6.90
CA ALA A 46 1.63 -5.69 -6.73
C ALA A 46 3.13 -5.87 -6.73
N GLU A 47 3.83 -5.06 -7.52
CA GLU A 47 5.29 -5.15 -7.62
C GLU A 47 5.97 -4.76 -6.30
N PHE A 48 5.53 -3.66 -5.69
CA PHE A 48 6.16 -3.16 -4.47
C PHE A 48 5.40 -3.55 -3.21
N GLN A 49 4.23 -4.21 -3.36
CA GLN A 49 3.42 -4.64 -2.23
C GLN A 49 3.10 -3.46 -1.30
N GLU A 50 2.56 -2.40 -1.88
CA GLU A 50 2.24 -1.16 -1.18
C GLU A 50 0.83 -0.71 -1.50
N ALA A 51 0.18 -0.12 -0.50
CA ALA A 51 -1.13 0.50 -0.68
C ALA A 51 -0.97 2.01 -0.79
N TYR A 52 -1.86 2.64 -1.54
CA TYR A 52 -1.86 4.08 -1.74
C TYR A 52 -3.23 4.65 -1.46
N ARG A 53 -3.25 5.80 -0.80
CA ARG A 53 -4.49 6.47 -0.45
C ARG A 53 -5.28 6.91 -1.68
N GLY A 54 -4.59 7.33 -2.72
CA GLY A 54 -5.25 7.77 -3.94
C GLY A 54 -4.28 7.79 -5.12
N ALA A 55 -4.76 8.31 -6.24
CA ALA A 55 -3.99 8.34 -7.48
C ALA A 55 -2.74 9.20 -7.34
N ALA A 56 -2.82 10.29 -6.58
CA ALA A 56 -1.66 11.18 -6.39
C ALA A 56 -0.53 10.43 -5.68
N GLU A 57 -0.87 9.69 -4.62
CA GLU A 57 0.11 8.93 -3.89
C GLU A 57 0.68 7.79 -4.73
N ALA A 58 -0.17 7.14 -5.52
CA ALA A 58 0.30 6.08 -6.42
C ALA A 58 1.29 6.64 -7.43
N THR A 59 1.03 7.82 -7.98
CA THR A 59 1.93 8.48 -8.91
C THR A 59 3.25 8.84 -8.24
N GLN A 60 3.19 9.39 -7.03
CA GLN A 60 4.41 9.74 -6.29
C GLN A 60 5.26 8.51 -6.02
N ALA A 61 4.62 7.40 -5.63
CA ALA A 61 5.35 6.15 -5.38
C ALA A 61 6.00 5.64 -6.65
N TYR A 62 5.28 5.69 -7.76
CA TYR A 62 5.82 5.26 -9.04
C TYR A 62 7.06 6.06 -9.41
N LEU A 63 6.98 7.38 -9.28
CA LEU A 63 8.11 8.26 -9.63
C LEU A 63 9.29 8.03 -8.69
N ARG A 64 9.03 7.82 -7.40
CA ARG A 64 10.10 7.57 -6.43
C ARG A 64 10.81 6.26 -6.72
N HIS A 65 10.06 5.20 -6.98
CA HIS A 65 10.66 3.89 -7.29
C HIS A 65 11.42 3.94 -8.59
N ARG A 66 10.87 4.64 -9.58
CA ARG A 66 11.54 4.81 -10.86
C ARG A 66 12.84 5.57 -10.70
N ALA A 67 12.85 6.64 -9.91
CA ALA A 67 14.05 7.44 -9.69
C ALA A 67 15.14 6.62 -9.00
N VAL A 68 14.76 5.81 -8.00
CA VAL A 68 15.73 4.94 -7.32
C VAL A 68 16.33 3.94 -8.30
N ALA A 69 15.46 3.30 -9.10
CA ALA A 69 15.95 2.31 -10.08
C ALA A 69 16.85 2.96 -11.11
N ALA A 70 16.51 4.18 -11.57
CA ALA A 70 17.32 4.88 -12.56
C ALA A 70 18.62 5.38 -11.96
N GLY A 71 18.61 5.72 -10.68
CA GLY A 71 19.79 6.22 -10.01
C GLY A 71 20.73 5.16 -9.49
N ALA A 72 20.29 3.92 -9.51
CA ALA A 72 21.11 2.81 -9.02
C ALA A 72 22.15 2.34 -10.07
#